data_e7480497f806a9beb94958e0b8fde65a
#
_entry.id   e7480497f806a9beb94958e0b8fde65a
#
_cell.length_a   1.000
_cell.length_b   1.000
_cell.length_c   1.000
_cell.angle_alpha   90.00
_cell.angle_beta   90.00
_cell.angle_gamma   90.00
#
_symmetry.space_group_name_H-M   'P 1'
#
loop_
_entity.id
_entity.type
_entity.pdbx_description
1 polymer ?
#
loop_
_entity_poly.entity_id
_entity_poly.type
_entity_poly.pdbx_seq_one_letter_code
_entity_poly.pdbx_strand_id
1 'polypeptide(L)'
;MNDNKKFWQRFAKLYSPFMERGNGKLYDEICAEISAKLDPDMTVLELACGSGQLTFRLADKVKRWEATDFSPNMIAEARKQFVPANLHLSVQDATNLPYKDESFDAVVIANALHIMPEPDKAMAEIYRVLKPRGLLFAPTFVHGSGTGFMLRTKVLEIAGFHVFSKWTAQEFPLYVRSFQFAITDTKPLGSNIAPLLYLAAKK
;
A
#
# COMPACT_ATOMS: atom_id res chain seq x y z
N MET A 1 -6.76 11.51 18.53
CA MET A 1 -7.04 10.14 18.04
C MET A 1 -7.33 10.24 16.54
N ASN A 2 -6.53 9.59 15.75
CA ASN A 2 -6.47 9.79 14.29
C ASN A 2 -7.82 9.47 13.62
N ASP A 3 -8.42 10.45 12.94
CA ASP A 3 -9.77 10.31 12.35
C ASP A 3 -9.85 9.20 11.30
N ASN A 4 -8.76 8.95 10.55
CA ASN A 4 -8.69 7.84 9.60
C ASN A 4 -8.79 6.45 10.27
N LYS A 5 -8.33 6.27 11.52
CA LYS A 5 -8.46 4.98 12.22
C LYS A 5 -9.92 4.61 12.45
N LYS A 6 -10.73 5.58 12.89
CA LYS A 6 -12.18 5.39 13.07
C LYS A 6 -12.89 5.14 11.74
N PHE A 7 -12.49 5.85 10.68
CA PHE A 7 -13.03 5.66 9.34
C PHE A 7 -12.82 4.23 8.87
N TRP A 8 -11.59 3.72 8.87
CA TRP A 8 -11.27 2.37 8.42
C TRP A 8 -11.91 1.27 9.27
N GLN A 9 -12.04 1.46 10.58
CA GLN A 9 -12.77 0.55 11.45
C GLN A 9 -14.25 0.41 11.07
N ARG A 10 -14.90 1.50 10.65
CA ARG A 10 -16.32 1.51 10.26
C ARG A 10 -16.55 0.97 8.85
N PHE A 11 -15.64 1.26 7.93
CA PHE A 11 -15.77 0.92 6.51
C PHE A 11 -15.23 -0.47 6.13
N ALA A 12 -14.51 -1.18 7.00
CA ALA A 12 -13.88 -2.46 6.70
C ALA A 12 -14.81 -3.46 6.02
N LYS A 13 -16.04 -3.62 6.51
CA LYS A 13 -17.04 -4.58 5.96
C LYS A 13 -17.57 -4.20 4.56
N LEU A 14 -17.61 -2.91 4.25
CA LEU A 14 -18.12 -2.41 2.96
C LEU A 14 -17.00 -2.18 1.96
N TYR A 15 -15.75 -2.09 2.44
CA TYR A 15 -14.59 -1.73 1.64
C TYR A 15 -14.27 -2.78 0.58
N SER A 16 -14.20 -4.05 0.96
CA SER A 16 -13.81 -5.13 0.05
C SER A 16 -14.74 -5.26 -1.17
N PRO A 17 -16.06 -5.41 -1.03
CA PRO A 17 -16.96 -5.53 -2.18
C PRO A 17 -16.99 -4.26 -3.04
N PHE A 18 -16.86 -3.08 -2.43
CA PHE A 18 -16.85 -1.81 -3.15
C PHE A 18 -15.59 -1.64 -3.99
N MET A 19 -14.43 -1.96 -3.41
CA MET A 19 -13.14 -1.83 -4.09
C MET A 19 -12.95 -2.88 -5.19
N GLU A 20 -13.38 -4.11 -5.00
CA GLU A 20 -13.32 -5.15 -6.03
C GLU A 20 -14.18 -4.81 -7.25
N ARG A 21 -15.42 -4.34 -7.04
CA ARG A 21 -16.31 -3.95 -8.16
C ARG A 21 -15.81 -2.74 -8.94
N GLY A 22 -15.18 -1.77 -8.25
CA GLY A 22 -14.75 -0.51 -8.87
C GLY A 22 -13.32 -0.50 -9.40
N ASN A 23 -12.42 -1.30 -8.81
CA ASN A 23 -10.98 -1.21 -9.06
C ASN A 23 -10.30 -2.57 -9.31
N GLY A 24 -11.04 -3.66 -9.51
CA GLY A 24 -10.45 -5.00 -9.70
C GLY A 24 -9.38 -5.01 -10.79
N LYS A 25 -9.67 -4.43 -11.96
CA LYS A 25 -8.72 -4.31 -13.08
C LYS A 25 -7.46 -3.51 -12.71
N LEU A 26 -7.60 -2.42 -11.93
CA LEU A 26 -6.46 -1.64 -11.46
C LEU A 26 -5.57 -2.45 -10.50
N TYR A 27 -6.17 -3.23 -9.61
CA TYR A 27 -5.40 -4.14 -8.73
C TYR A 27 -4.70 -5.23 -9.54
N ASP A 28 -5.32 -5.78 -10.57
CA ASP A 28 -4.69 -6.76 -11.45
C ASP A 28 -3.48 -6.15 -12.18
N GLU A 29 -3.58 -4.90 -12.66
CA GLU A 29 -2.47 -4.17 -13.28
C GLU A 29 -1.33 -3.93 -12.27
N ILE A 30 -1.62 -3.48 -11.06
CA ILE A 30 -0.63 -3.29 -9.98
C ILE A 30 0.06 -4.63 -9.66
N CYS A 31 -0.72 -5.70 -9.49
CA CYS A 31 -0.19 -7.02 -9.16
C CYS A 31 0.68 -7.58 -10.28
N ALA A 32 0.35 -7.33 -11.54
CA ALA A 32 1.19 -7.74 -12.68
C ALA A 32 2.58 -7.07 -12.64
N GLU A 33 2.62 -5.75 -12.38
CA GLU A 33 3.88 -5.00 -12.28
C GLU A 33 4.74 -5.46 -11.07
N ILE A 34 4.12 -5.73 -9.93
CA ILE A 34 4.82 -6.24 -8.74
C ILE A 34 5.32 -7.67 -9.00
N SER A 35 4.43 -8.57 -9.47
CA SER A 35 4.73 -9.97 -9.70
C SER A 35 5.91 -10.19 -10.66
N ALA A 36 6.05 -9.34 -11.68
CA ALA A 36 7.16 -9.40 -12.63
C ALA A 36 8.55 -9.17 -12.01
N LYS A 37 8.60 -8.65 -10.77
CA LYS A 37 9.84 -8.31 -10.05
C LYS A 37 10.02 -9.15 -8.77
N LEU A 38 9.05 -10.00 -8.42
CA LEU A 38 9.17 -10.92 -7.30
C LEU A 38 9.95 -12.18 -7.70
N ASP A 39 10.67 -12.73 -6.73
CA ASP A 39 11.34 -14.01 -6.82
C ASP A 39 10.69 -15.00 -5.82
N PRO A 40 10.51 -16.28 -6.17
CA PRO A 40 9.88 -17.28 -5.29
C PRO A 40 10.57 -17.48 -3.93
N ASP A 41 11.85 -17.16 -3.81
CA ASP A 41 12.60 -17.30 -2.55
C ASP A 41 12.46 -16.08 -1.61
N MET A 42 11.79 -15.00 -2.06
CA MET A 42 11.64 -13.77 -1.29
C MET A 42 10.76 -13.91 -0.05
N THR A 43 11.12 -13.14 0.98
CA THR A 43 10.26 -12.80 2.11
C THR A 43 9.77 -11.38 1.94
N VAL A 44 8.45 -11.21 1.80
CA VAL A 44 7.80 -9.93 1.49
C VAL A 44 6.99 -9.44 2.67
N LEU A 45 7.06 -8.15 2.96
CA LEU A 45 6.20 -7.44 3.90
C LEU A 45 5.22 -6.55 3.13
N GLU A 46 3.93 -6.70 3.39
CA GLU A 46 2.89 -5.79 2.92
C GLU A 46 2.38 -4.94 4.08
N LEU A 47 2.46 -3.63 3.95
CA LEU A 47 1.96 -2.65 4.92
C LEU A 47 0.64 -2.06 4.44
N ALA A 48 -0.29 -1.87 5.39
CA ALA A 48 -1.64 -1.39 5.12
C ALA A 48 -2.38 -2.26 4.08
N CYS A 49 -2.33 -3.59 4.26
CA CYS A 49 -2.89 -4.56 3.33
C CYS A 49 -4.42 -4.48 3.19
N GLY A 50 -5.10 -3.77 4.10
CA GLY A 50 -6.56 -3.70 4.14
C GLY A 50 -7.19 -5.09 4.30
N SER A 51 -8.19 -5.38 3.48
CA SER A 51 -8.83 -6.70 3.42
C SER A 51 -8.15 -7.67 2.43
N GLY A 52 -6.93 -7.35 1.95
CA GLY A 52 -6.07 -8.27 1.22
C GLY A 52 -6.17 -8.22 -0.32
N GLN A 53 -6.48 -7.04 -0.91
CA GLN A 53 -6.65 -6.92 -2.37
C GLN A 53 -5.41 -7.33 -3.16
N LEU A 54 -4.20 -6.95 -2.72
CA LEU A 54 -2.95 -7.38 -3.32
C LEU A 54 -2.47 -8.70 -2.70
N THR A 55 -2.61 -8.84 -1.39
CA THR A 55 -2.17 -10.00 -0.60
C THR A 55 -2.52 -11.33 -1.27
N PHE A 56 -3.83 -11.55 -1.54
CA PHE A 56 -4.32 -12.83 -2.07
C PHE A 56 -4.03 -13.05 -3.56
N ARG A 57 -3.55 -12.03 -4.26
CA ARG A 57 -3.09 -12.13 -5.67
C ARG A 57 -1.59 -12.42 -5.79
N LEU A 58 -0.82 -12.14 -4.72
CA LEU A 58 0.64 -12.13 -4.77
C LEU A 58 1.30 -13.09 -3.78
N ALA A 59 0.64 -13.45 -2.69
CA ALA A 59 1.27 -14.23 -1.62
C ALA A 59 1.78 -15.61 -2.09
N ASP A 60 1.10 -16.26 -3.04
CA ASP A 60 1.47 -17.56 -3.60
C ASP A 60 2.75 -17.54 -4.48
N LYS A 61 3.24 -16.36 -4.81
CA LYS A 61 4.38 -16.17 -5.72
C LYS A 61 5.74 -16.13 -5.00
N VAL A 62 5.74 -16.15 -3.66
CA VAL A 62 6.95 -15.97 -2.85
C VAL A 62 7.01 -16.99 -1.71
N LYS A 63 8.19 -17.14 -1.12
CA LYS A 63 8.42 -18.03 0.01
C LYS A 63 7.60 -17.68 1.24
N ARG A 64 7.49 -16.39 1.58
CA ARG A 64 6.76 -15.88 2.74
C ARG A 64 6.18 -14.49 2.45
N TRP A 65 4.93 -14.33 2.80
CA TRP A 65 4.23 -13.04 2.75
C TRP A 65 3.72 -12.66 4.13
N GLU A 66 4.19 -11.52 4.63
CA GLU A 66 3.76 -10.93 5.89
C GLU A 66 2.85 -9.76 5.55
N ALA A 67 1.53 -9.90 5.72
CA ALA A 67 0.57 -8.83 5.44
C ALA A 67 0.09 -8.19 6.73
N THR A 68 0.22 -6.87 6.80
CA THR A 68 -0.08 -6.11 8.02
C THR A 68 -1.00 -4.93 7.75
N ASP A 69 -1.88 -4.66 8.70
CA ASP A 69 -2.71 -3.45 8.70
C ASP A 69 -2.85 -2.95 10.14
N PHE A 70 -2.97 -1.64 10.34
CA PHE A 70 -3.15 -1.07 11.68
C PHE A 70 -4.58 -1.28 12.22
N SER A 71 -5.55 -1.64 11.35
CA SER A 71 -6.94 -1.87 11.69
C SER A 71 -7.21 -3.36 11.96
N PRO A 72 -7.55 -3.74 13.21
CA PRO A 72 -7.95 -5.12 13.51
C PRO A 72 -9.14 -5.60 12.67
N ASN A 73 -10.05 -4.69 12.30
CA ASN A 73 -11.21 -5.03 11.49
C ASN A 73 -10.83 -5.37 10.04
N MET A 74 -9.81 -4.69 9.46
CA MET A 74 -9.27 -5.03 8.14
C MET A 74 -8.63 -6.41 8.15
N ILE A 75 -7.81 -6.71 9.14
CA ILE A 75 -7.22 -8.05 9.31
C ILE A 75 -8.30 -9.12 9.55
N ALA A 76 -9.36 -8.80 10.29
CA ALA A 76 -10.47 -9.74 10.47
C ALA A 76 -11.23 -10.01 9.17
N GLU A 77 -11.41 -9.00 8.30
CA GLU A 77 -11.98 -9.20 6.97
C GLU A 77 -11.05 -10.02 6.06
N ALA A 78 -9.75 -9.75 6.05
CA ALA A 78 -8.77 -10.52 5.28
C ALA A 78 -8.77 -12.01 5.69
N ARG A 79 -8.86 -12.30 6.98
CA ARG A 79 -8.91 -13.69 7.51
C ARG A 79 -10.15 -14.49 7.13
N LYS A 80 -11.17 -13.88 6.56
CA LYS A 80 -12.34 -14.61 6.04
C LYS A 80 -12.05 -15.32 4.72
N GLN A 81 -10.99 -14.94 4.03
CA GLN A 81 -10.54 -15.60 2.82
C GLN A 81 -9.68 -16.83 3.16
N PHE A 82 -9.44 -17.69 2.18
CA PHE A 82 -8.48 -18.77 2.33
C PHE A 82 -7.08 -18.20 2.53
N VAL A 83 -6.47 -18.48 3.68
CA VAL A 83 -5.12 -18.02 4.03
C VAL A 83 -4.14 -19.16 3.71
N PRO A 84 -3.28 -19.02 2.67
CA PRO A 84 -2.27 -20.01 2.36
C PRO A 84 -1.20 -20.10 3.45
N ALA A 85 -0.51 -21.24 3.55
CA ALA A 85 0.42 -21.53 4.64
C ALA A 85 1.63 -20.57 4.72
N ASN A 86 2.01 -19.96 3.61
CA ASN A 86 3.11 -18.99 3.53
C ASN A 86 2.68 -17.54 3.82
N LEU A 87 1.36 -17.29 4.03
CA LEU A 87 0.80 -15.97 4.35
C LEU A 87 0.55 -15.83 5.85
N HIS A 88 1.09 -14.80 6.46
CA HIS A 88 0.81 -14.40 7.83
C HIS A 88 0.12 -13.03 7.86
N LEU A 89 -1.02 -12.96 8.54
CA LEU A 89 -1.82 -11.74 8.72
C LEU A 89 -1.69 -11.23 10.15
N SER A 90 -1.26 -9.98 10.34
CA SER A 90 -1.12 -9.39 11.68
C SER A 90 -1.52 -7.92 11.75
N VAL A 91 -1.85 -7.46 12.96
CA VAL A 91 -2.14 -6.03 13.22
C VAL A 91 -0.84 -5.35 13.61
N GLN A 92 -0.37 -4.39 12.78
CA GLN A 92 0.88 -3.66 13.02
C GLN A 92 0.74 -2.19 12.63
N ASP A 93 1.51 -1.35 13.30
CA ASP A 93 1.68 0.05 12.94
C ASP A 93 2.90 0.22 12.03
N ALA A 94 2.68 0.70 10.81
CA ALA A 94 3.75 0.91 9.83
C ALA A 94 4.80 1.94 10.28
N THR A 95 4.50 2.76 11.30
CA THR A 95 5.41 3.76 11.84
C THR A 95 6.29 3.23 12.98
N ASN A 96 6.07 1.98 13.42
CA ASN A 96 6.83 1.30 14.48
C ASN A 96 6.71 -0.23 14.31
N LEU A 97 7.52 -0.79 13.44
CA LEU A 97 7.44 -2.20 13.05
C LEU A 97 8.22 -3.10 14.03
N PRO A 98 7.64 -4.23 14.49
CA PRO A 98 8.30 -5.15 15.42
C PRO A 98 9.30 -6.10 14.73
N TYR A 99 9.78 -5.73 13.55
CA TYR A 99 10.72 -6.54 12.78
C TYR A 99 12.15 -6.03 12.95
N LYS A 100 13.12 -6.94 12.84
CA LYS A 100 14.54 -6.60 12.83
C LYS A 100 14.90 -5.84 11.56
N ASP A 101 16.01 -5.10 11.63
CA ASP A 101 16.61 -4.48 10.45
C ASP A 101 16.90 -5.56 9.39
N GLU A 102 16.78 -5.18 8.13
CA GLU A 102 17.18 -6.01 6.99
C GLU A 102 16.52 -7.40 6.96
N SER A 103 15.22 -7.48 7.35
CA SER A 103 14.46 -8.73 7.45
C SER A 103 13.76 -9.14 6.16
N PHE A 104 13.46 -8.19 5.25
CA PHE A 104 12.63 -8.42 4.08
C PHE A 104 13.35 -8.15 2.77
N ASP A 105 13.10 -9.00 1.78
CA ASP A 105 13.60 -8.83 0.42
C ASP A 105 12.81 -7.77 -0.34
N ALA A 106 11.51 -7.65 -0.05
CA ALA A 106 10.66 -6.61 -0.61
C ALA A 106 9.65 -6.09 0.43
N VAL A 107 9.27 -4.83 0.28
CA VAL A 107 8.13 -4.21 0.98
C VAL A 107 7.13 -3.66 -0.03
N VAL A 108 5.86 -3.94 0.19
CA VAL A 108 4.73 -3.40 -0.56
C VAL A 108 3.94 -2.47 0.35
N ILE A 109 3.67 -1.25 -0.11
CA ILE A 109 2.77 -0.31 0.55
C ILE A 109 1.89 0.38 -0.49
N ALA A 110 0.67 -0.09 -0.66
CA ALA A 110 -0.23 0.35 -1.71
C ALA A 110 -1.31 1.28 -1.18
N ASN A 111 -1.47 2.46 -1.82
CA ASN A 111 -2.55 3.42 -1.54
C ASN A 111 -2.66 3.85 -0.06
N ALA A 112 -1.56 3.88 0.67
CA ALA A 112 -1.55 4.14 2.11
C ALA A 112 -0.77 5.40 2.50
N LEU A 113 0.42 5.64 1.96
CA LEU A 113 1.28 6.75 2.38
C LEU A 113 0.58 8.12 2.35
N HIS A 114 -0.23 8.40 1.33
CA HIS A 114 -0.93 9.68 1.18
C HIS A 114 -2.03 9.92 2.23
N ILE A 115 -2.48 8.86 2.90
CA ILE A 115 -3.51 8.92 3.96
C ILE A 115 -2.95 8.67 5.37
N MET A 116 -1.64 8.50 5.50
CA MET A 116 -0.97 8.40 6.79
C MET A 116 -0.66 9.80 7.36
N PRO A 117 -0.85 10.03 8.66
CA PRO A 117 -0.48 11.30 9.29
C PRO A 117 1.04 11.47 9.43
N GLU A 118 1.79 10.37 9.51
CA GLU A 118 3.25 10.34 9.68
C GLU A 118 3.92 9.43 8.63
N PRO A 119 3.79 9.76 7.32
CA PRO A 119 4.34 8.92 6.26
C PRO A 119 5.86 8.82 6.31
N ASP A 120 6.56 9.83 6.84
CA ASP A 120 8.01 9.85 6.99
C ASP A 120 8.51 8.77 7.94
N LYS A 121 7.79 8.54 9.06
CA LYS A 121 8.12 7.46 9.98
C LYS A 121 7.93 6.08 9.32
N ALA A 122 6.84 5.91 8.57
CA ALA A 122 6.62 4.67 7.83
C ALA A 122 7.73 4.43 6.78
N MET A 123 8.15 5.48 6.06
CA MET A 123 9.26 5.36 5.09
C MET A 123 10.60 5.02 5.75
N ALA A 124 10.88 5.58 6.93
CA ALA A 124 12.08 5.24 7.70
C ALA A 124 12.05 3.77 8.16
N GLU A 125 10.92 3.28 8.64
CA GLU A 125 10.75 1.87 9.03
C GLU A 125 10.86 0.93 7.81
N ILE A 126 10.26 1.29 6.66
CA ILE A 126 10.40 0.56 5.41
C ILE A 126 11.89 0.43 5.02
N TYR A 127 12.61 1.54 5.06
CA TYR A 127 14.05 1.54 4.77
C TYR A 127 14.82 0.65 5.75
N ARG A 128 14.52 0.73 7.04
CA ARG A 128 15.17 -0.06 8.09
C ARG A 128 14.99 -1.57 7.89
N VAL A 129 13.75 -2.00 7.67
CA VAL A 129 13.42 -3.44 7.57
C VAL A 129 13.78 -4.08 6.24
N LEU A 130 13.98 -3.30 5.17
CA LEU A 130 14.45 -3.80 3.88
C LEU A 130 15.93 -4.19 3.95
N LYS A 131 16.25 -5.35 3.42
CA LYS A 131 17.64 -5.79 3.17
C LYS A 131 18.36 -4.81 2.24
N PRO A 132 19.70 -4.76 2.28
CA PRO A 132 20.48 -4.08 1.23
C PRO A 132 20.07 -4.59 -0.16
N ARG A 133 19.80 -3.66 -1.09
CA ARG A 133 19.27 -3.93 -2.43
C ARG A 133 17.83 -4.47 -2.46
N GLY A 134 17.12 -4.48 -1.35
CA GLY A 134 15.70 -4.85 -1.26
C GLY A 134 14.79 -3.91 -2.06
N LEU A 135 13.63 -4.41 -2.45
CA LEU A 135 12.68 -3.72 -3.32
C LEU A 135 11.58 -3.04 -2.51
N LEU A 136 11.25 -1.81 -2.87
CA LEU A 136 10.05 -1.11 -2.41
C LEU A 136 9.06 -1.00 -3.57
N PHE A 137 7.81 -1.42 -3.35
CA PHE A 137 6.68 -1.18 -4.22
C PHE A 137 5.69 -0.26 -3.53
N ALA A 138 5.50 0.94 -4.07
CA ALA A 138 4.66 1.97 -3.46
C ALA A 138 3.65 2.56 -4.45
N PRO A 139 2.73 1.76 -5.04
CA PRO A 139 1.67 2.32 -5.87
C PRO A 139 0.77 3.21 -5.03
N THR A 140 0.49 4.42 -5.49
CA THR A 140 -0.33 5.38 -4.74
C THR A 140 -1.16 6.27 -5.64
N PHE A 141 -2.33 6.67 -5.16
CA PHE A 141 -3.10 7.71 -5.82
C PHE A 141 -2.36 9.04 -5.72
N VAL A 142 -2.23 9.69 -6.87
CA VAL A 142 -1.56 10.99 -6.99
C VAL A 142 -2.57 12.10 -7.26
N HIS A 143 -2.22 13.31 -6.89
CA HIS A 143 -3.09 14.46 -7.07
C HIS A 143 -3.13 14.85 -8.55
N GLY A 144 -4.34 14.86 -9.12
CA GLY A 144 -4.59 15.32 -10.47
C GLY A 144 -5.23 16.70 -10.49
N SER A 145 -5.12 17.40 -11.61
CA SER A 145 -5.70 18.73 -11.81
C SER A 145 -7.15 18.73 -12.34
N GLY A 146 -7.77 17.53 -12.50
CA GLY A 146 -9.12 17.40 -13.07
C GLY A 146 -10.25 17.73 -12.08
N THR A 147 -11.30 18.40 -12.57
CA THR A 147 -12.50 18.76 -11.76
C THR A 147 -13.18 17.54 -11.13
N GLY A 148 -13.21 16.40 -11.84
CA GLY A 148 -13.78 15.14 -11.33
C GLY A 148 -12.99 14.56 -10.17
N PHE A 149 -11.66 14.68 -10.16
CA PHE A 149 -10.79 14.30 -9.05
C PHE A 149 -11.09 15.15 -7.81
N MET A 150 -11.19 16.48 -7.97
CA MET A 150 -11.47 17.40 -6.87
C MET A 150 -12.84 17.15 -6.22
N LEU A 151 -13.87 16.84 -7.02
CA LEU A 151 -15.20 16.53 -6.51
C LEU A 151 -15.20 15.23 -5.70
N ARG A 152 -14.54 14.19 -6.20
CA ARG A 152 -14.39 12.90 -5.50
C ARG A 152 -13.68 13.06 -4.16
N THR A 153 -12.58 13.83 -4.13
CA THR A 153 -11.81 14.08 -2.89
C THR A 153 -12.66 14.78 -1.85
N LYS A 154 -13.42 15.82 -2.25
CA LYS A 154 -14.36 16.52 -1.34
C LYS A 154 -15.43 15.59 -0.75
N VAL A 155 -16.02 14.72 -1.54
CA VAL A 155 -17.02 13.75 -1.07
C VAL A 155 -16.42 12.80 -0.02
N LEU A 156 -15.20 12.32 -0.24
CA LEU A 156 -14.50 11.46 0.70
C LEU A 156 -14.11 12.20 1.99
N GLU A 157 -13.69 13.45 1.89
CA GLU A 157 -13.40 14.32 3.07
C GLU A 157 -14.65 14.54 3.93
N ILE A 158 -15.81 14.78 3.32
CA ILE A 158 -17.10 14.89 4.05
C ILE A 158 -17.45 13.59 4.76
N ALA A 159 -17.08 12.43 4.19
CA ALA A 159 -17.26 11.12 4.82
C ALA A 159 -16.25 10.83 5.96
N GLY A 160 -15.34 11.76 6.28
CA GLY A 160 -14.34 11.65 7.33
C GLY A 160 -13.03 10.97 6.87
N PHE A 161 -12.80 10.91 5.56
CA PHE A 161 -11.56 10.40 4.99
C PHE A 161 -10.58 11.55 4.76
N HIS A 162 -9.44 11.54 5.43
CA HIS A 162 -8.43 12.59 5.32
C HIS A 162 -7.26 12.17 4.45
N VAL A 163 -6.94 12.99 3.44
CA VAL A 163 -5.70 12.90 2.65
C VAL A 163 -4.70 13.86 3.28
N PHE A 164 -3.65 13.32 3.89
CA PHE A 164 -2.61 14.13 4.57
C PHE A 164 -1.56 14.64 3.60
N SER A 165 -1.21 13.86 2.59
CA SER A 165 -0.21 14.23 1.59
C SER A 165 -0.81 14.21 0.18
N LYS A 166 -0.66 15.33 -0.54
CA LYS A 166 -1.26 15.54 -1.86
C LYS A 166 -0.17 15.59 -2.93
N TRP A 167 0.60 14.52 -3.06
CA TRP A 167 1.67 14.45 -4.07
C TRP A 167 1.12 14.34 -5.49
N THR A 168 1.73 15.07 -6.39
CA THR A 168 1.59 14.86 -7.84
C THR A 168 2.45 13.67 -8.29
N ALA A 169 2.27 13.24 -9.54
CA ALA A 169 3.10 12.18 -10.14
C ALA A 169 4.60 12.54 -10.21
N GLN A 170 4.94 13.82 -10.23
CA GLN A 170 6.32 14.30 -10.21
C GLN A 170 6.90 14.37 -8.79
N GLU A 171 6.09 14.78 -7.80
CA GLU A 171 6.54 14.97 -6.43
C GLU A 171 6.72 13.65 -5.66
N PHE A 172 5.86 12.68 -5.89
CA PHE A 172 5.92 11.42 -5.15
C PHE A 172 7.25 10.65 -5.34
N PRO A 173 7.83 10.51 -6.55
CA PRO A 173 9.16 9.93 -6.71
C PRO A 173 10.26 10.72 -6.01
N LEU A 174 10.16 12.06 -5.95
CA LEU A 174 11.12 12.89 -5.23
C LEU A 174 11.03 12.67 -3.72
N TYR A 175 9.80 12.54 -3.19
CA TYR A 175 9.56 12.17 -1.81
C TYR A 175 10.19 10.81 -1.47
N VAL A 176 9.98 9.78 -2.29
CA VAL A 176 10.59 8.45 -2.05
C VAL A 176 12.13 8.52 -2.10
N ARG A 177 12.69 9.27 -3.04
CA ARG A 177 14.16 9.48 -3.13
C ARG A 177 14.75 10.14 -1.90
N SER A 178 14.02 11.02 -1.21
CA SER A 178 14.52 11.69 0.01
C SER A 178 14.83 10.72 1.15
N PHE A 179 14.30 9.49 1.09
CA PHE A 179 14.60 8.38 1.99
C PHE A 179 15.68 7.42 1.44
N GLN A 180 16.56 7.89 0.56
CA GLN A 180 17.71 7.16 -0.01
C GLN A 180 17.33 5.98 -0.92
N PHE A 181 16.10 5.92 -1.41
CA PHE A 181 15.68 4.93 -2.39
C PHE A 181 16.08 5.33 -3.81
N ALA A 182 16.62 4.38 -4.56
CA ALA A 182 16.83 4.51 -6.00
C ALA A 182 15.56 4.09 -6.75
N ILE A 183 14.87 5.02 -7.42
CA ILE A 183 13.69 4.70 -8.24
C ILE A 183 14.13 3.84 -9.42
N THR A 184 13.54 2.67 -9.57
CA THR A 184 13.84 1.73 -10.66
C THR A 184 12.76 1.73 -11.74
N ASP A 185 11.52 2.08 -11.37
CA ASP A 185 10.40 2.10 -12.31
C ASP A 185 9.28 3.02 -11.83
N THR A 186 8.60 3.67 -12.77
CA THR A 186 7.35 4.41 -12.52
C THR A 186 6.42 4.27 -13.71
N LYS A 187 5.13 4.01 -13.43
CA LYS A 187 4.13 3.83 -14.47
C LYS A 187 2.81 4.48 -14.04
N PRO A 188 2.23 5.39 -14.85
CA PRO A 188 0.88 5.87 -14.59
C PRO A 188 -0.13 4.75 -14.83
N LEU A 189 -1.01 4.52 -13.86
CA LEU A 189 -2.10 3.57 -13.90
C LEU A 189 -3.41 4.27 -13.54
N GLY A 190 -4.52 3.53 -13.64
CA GLY A 190 -5.82 4.06 -13.27
C GLY A 190 -6.44 4.96 -14.35
N SER A 191 -7.23 5.95 -13.94
CA SER A 191 -7.99 6.83 -14.82
C SER A 191 -7.78 8.30 -14.48
N ASN A 192 -8.21 9.21 -15.37
CA ASN A 192 -8.15 10.67 -15.13
C ASN A 192 -8.92 11.11 -13.85
N ILE A 193 -9.90 10.31 -13.40
CA ILE A 193 -10.69 10.59 -12.17
C ILE A 193 -10.00 10.02 -10.93
N ALA A 194 -9.18 8.99 -11.10
CA ALA A 194 -8.43 8.32 -10.04
C ALA A 194 -7.02 7.96 -10.55
N PRO A 195 -6.17 8.98 -10.80
CA PRO A 195 -4.81 8.75 -11.27
C PRO A 195 -4.00 8.07 -10.18
N LEU A 196 -3.35 6.97 -10.54
CA LEU A 196 -2.44 6.23 -9.68
C LEU A 196 -1.06 6.21 -10.33
N LEU A 197 -0.03 6.40 -9.53
CA LEU A 197 1.35 6.18 -9.94
C LEU A 197 1.82 4.86 -9.31
N TYR A 198 2.11 3.86 -10.15
CA TYR A 198 2.95 2.74 -9.73
C TYR A 198 4.38 3.24 -9.58
N LEU A 199 5.02 2.85 -8.48
CA LEU A 199 6.42 3.16 -8.22
C LEU A 199 7.11 1.93 -7.67
N ALA A 200 8.25 1.57 -8.26
CA ALA A 200 9.19 0.61 -7.72
C ALA A 200 10.53 1.29 -7.47
N ALA A 201 11.16 0.95 -6.35
CA ALA A 201 12.44 1.51 -5.94
C ALA A 201 13.30 0.44 -5.26
N LYS A 202 14.58 0.74 -5.06
CA LYS A 202 15.58 -0.14 -4.45
C LYS A 202 16.31 0.58 -3.34
N LYS A 203 16.51 -0.10 -2.21
CA LYS A 203 17.39 0.33 -1.11
C LYS A 203 18.86 0.25 -1.50
#